data_6f6f65e3f942d879799ff3daa503ffd6
#
_entry.id   6f6f65e3f942d879799ff3daa503ffd6
#
_cell.length_a   1.000
_cell.length_b   1.000
_cell.length_c   1.000
_cell.angle_alpha   90.00
_cell.angle_beta   90.00
_cell.angle_gamma   90.00
#
_symmetry.space_group_name_H-M   'P 1'
#
loop_
_entity.id
_entity.type
_entity.pdbx_description
1 polymer ?
#
loop_
_entity_poly.entity_id
_entity_poly.type
_entity_poly.pdbx_seq_one_letter_code
_entity_poly.pdbx_strand_id
1 'polypeptide(L)'
;DYQHFNAVMLRRRLNREFPAGLQEGAVNYLQKLSLHGRRENTLRSHRNVLLRFTDYLFSVGVTDYKLLSADIVNRYVKVVSCNYSNSVVRLHYSILLRFFQYLAHSGYKETDLSLKMMPIVKVSASARIPTTLDLSQIESILASVDRESPQGKRDYAVLMIAVKLGIRTSDIRNLRPANFNWEQHLVSFTQVKTGEPITLPLPTDVGWAVIDYLKNGRPVSDAPEIFLRAVAPYVSLQNFDNILIKHMRKAGIPLDSIKHHGLHSLRHSLATHMLDEGIPITSIQGVLGHINADSTQKYIGVNVRQLRSCALEVTD
;
A
#
# COMPACT_ATOMS: atom_id res chain seq x y z
N ASP A 1 -27.65 5.17 -20.40
CA ASP A 1 -27.44 6.56 -20.04
C ASP A 1 -26.15 6.71 -19.22
N TYR A 2 -25.06 7.09 -19.94
CA TYR A 2 -23.68 7.08 -19.41
C TYR A 2 -23.47 8.05 -18.23
N GLN A 3 -24.14 9.21 -18.27
CA GLN A 3 -24.04 10.23 -17.21
C GLN A 3 -24.79 9.85 -15.94
N HIS A 4 -25.94 9.17 -16.07
CA HIS A 4 -26.73 8.73 -14.94
C HIS A 4 -26.01 7.60 -14.17
N PHE A 5 -25.36 6.67 -14.88
CA PHE A 5 -24.57 5.60 -14.26
C PHE A 5 -23.33 6.13 -13.52
N ASN A 6 -22.63 7.12 -14.07
CA ASN A 6 -21.50 7.76 -13.42
C ASN A 6 -21.89 8.41 -12.07
N ALA A 7 -23.06 9.05 -12.00
CA ALA A 7 -23.55 9.66 -10.77
C ALA A 7 -23.96 8.60 -9.71
N VAL A 8 -24.45 7.45 -10.13
CA VAL A 8 -24.87 6.35 -9.25
C VAL A 8 -23.65 5.58 -8.71
N MET A 9 -22.63 5.33 -9.52
CA MET A 9 -21.39 4.64 -9.09
C MET A 9 -20.56 5.46 -8.09
N LEU A 10 -20.58 6.79 -8.19
CA LEU A 10 -19.82 7.68 -7.32
C LEU A 10 -20.49 7.94 -5.96
N ARG A 11 -21.82 7.73 -5.83
CA ARG A 11 -22.60 8.09 -4.62
C ARG A 11 -23.11 6.92 -3.80
N ARG A 12 -23.14 5.67 -4.32
CA ARG A 12 -23.60 4.53 -3.54
C ARG A 12 -22.50 4.01 -2.61
N ARG A 13 -22.79 3.97 -1.30
CA ARG A 13 -22.18 2.98 -0.40
C ARG A 13 -22.37 1.62 -1.06
N LEU A 14 -21.26 0.92 -1.38
CA LEU A 14 -21.30 -0.42 -1.95
C LEU A 14 -22.32 -1.26 -1.19
N ASN A 15 -23.30 -1.81 -1.90
CA ASN A 15 -24.16 -2.83 -1.33
C ASN A 15 -23.25 -3.88 -0.73
N ARG A 16 -23.45 -4.27 0.52
CA ARG A 16 -22.58 -5.25 1.19
C ARG A 16 -22.80 -6.66 0.68
N GLU A 17 -23.83 -6.87 -0.14
CA GLU A 17 -24.24 -8.15 -0.69
C GLU A 17 -24.18 -8.14 -2.21
N PHE A 18 -23.84 -9.28 -2.78
CA PHE A 18 -23.88 -9.46 -4.23
C PHE A 18 -25.33 -9.60 -4.70
N PRO A 19 -25.68 -9.14 -5.92
CA PRO A 19 -26.99 -9.40 -6.52
C PRO A 19 -27.29 -10.90 -6.59
N ALA A 20 -28.53 -11.33 -6.30
CA ALA A 20 -28.90 -12.72 -6.09
C ALA A 20 -28.41 -13.69 -7.20
N GLY A 21 -28.62 -13.36 -8.47
CA GLY A 21 -28.19 -14.22 -9.59
C GLY A 21 -26.69 -14.24 -9.87
N LEU A 22 -25.92 -13.30 -9.28
CA LEU A 22 -24.46 -13.20 -9.44
C LEU A 22 -23.70 -13.56 -8.16
N GLN A 23 -24.43 -13.81 -7.08
CA GLN A 23 -23.85 -14.02 -5.75
C GLN A 23 -23.02 -15.29 -5.67
N GLU A 24 -23.55 -16.41 -6.16
CA GLU A 24 -22.93 -17.72 -6.02
C GLU A 24 -21.52 -17.76 -6.62
N GLY A 25 -21.36 -17.36 -7.86
CA GLY A 25 -20.06 -17.36 -8.53
C GLY A 25 -19.04 -16.42 -7.87
N ALA A 26 -19.49 -15.24 -7.39
CA ALA A 26 -18.62 -14.31 -6.71
C ALA A 26 -18.17 -14.81 -5.32
N VAL A 27 -19.08 -15.39 -4.54
CA VAL A 27 -18.79 -15.93 -3.20
C VAL A 27 -17.87 -17.15 -3.32
N ASN A 28 -18.18 -18.09 -4.20
CA ASN A 28 -17.36 -19.29 -4.41
C ASN A 28 -15.94 -18.95 -4.89
N TYR A 29 -15.80 -17.92 -5.74
CA TYR A 29 -14.48 -17.41 -6.12
C TYR A 29 -13.70 -16.87 -4.92
N LEU A 30 -14.32 -16.07 -4.05
CA LEU A 30 -13.67 -15.53 -2.86
C LEU A 30 -13.31 -16.64 -1.87
N GLN A 31 -14.16 -17.65 -1.70
CA GLN A 31 -13.88 -18.84 -0.89
C GLN A 31 -12.67 -19.61 -1.44
N LYS A 32 -12.62 -19.85 -2.76
CA LYS A 32 -11.45 -20.47 -3.41
C LYS A 32 -10.17 -19.73 -3.12
N LEU A 33 -10.18 -18.39 -3.22
CA LEU A 33 -9.01 -17.57 -2.90
C LEU A 33 -8.60 -17.70 -1.42
N SER A 34 -9.57 -17.77 -0.51
CA SER A 34 -9.34 -17.96 0.93
C SER A 34 -8.68 -19.31 1.21
N LEU A 35 -9.19 -20.38 0.61
CA LEU A 35 -8.63 -21.73 0.73
C LEU A 35 -7.19 -21.83 0.18
N HIS A 36 -6.83 -21.01 -0.81
CA HIS A 36 -5.47 -20.90 -1.32
C HIS A 36 -4.59 -19.96 -0.48
N GLY A 37 -4.97 -19.63 0.75
CA GLY A 37 -4.17 -18.85 1.70
C GLY A 37 -4.01 -17.37 1.32
N ARG A 38 -4.90 -16.80 0.49
CA ARG A 38 -4.84 -15.36 0.17
C ARG A 38 -5.19 -14.53 1.39
N ARG A 39 -4.40 -13.48 1.63
CA ARG A 39 -4.55 -12.60 2.80
C ARG A 39 -5.88 -11.83 2.76
N GLU A 40 -6.40 -11.52 3.93
CA GLU A 40 -7.68 -10.83 4.10
C GLU A 40 -7.77 -9.52 3.30
N ASN A 41 -6.70 -8.71 3.29
CA ASN A 41 -6.67 -7.47 2.50
C ASN A 41 -6.78 -7.72 0.99
N THR A 42 -6.23 -8.83 0.49
CA THR A 42 -6.37 -9.26 -0.91
C THR A 42 -7.81 -9.68 -1.16
N LEU A 43 -8.40 -10.50 -0.29
CA LEU A 43 -9.81 -10.92 -0.39
C LEU A 43 -10.73 -9.71 -0.36
N ARG A 44 -10.50 -8.75 0.52
CA ARG A 44 -11.25 -7.49 0.59
C ARG A 44 -11.16 -6.69 -0.71
N SER A 45 -9.98 -6.60 -1.31
CA SER A 45 -9.79 -5.92 -2.60
C SER A 45 -10.56 -6.62 -3.72
N HIS A 46 -10.48 -7.95 -3.81
CA HIS A 46 -11.25 -8.74 -4.77
C HIS A 46 -12.75 -8.55 -4.56
N ARG A 47 -13.22 -8.66 -3.31
CA ARG A 47 -14.63 -8.47 -2.97
C ARG A 47 -15.14 -7.09 -3.40
N ASN A 48 -14.40 -6.02 -3.10
CA ASN A 48 -14.79 -4.65 -3.45
C ASN A 48 -14.87 -4.44 -4.96
N VAL A 49 -13.95 -5.00 -5.73
CA VAL A 49 -13.97 -4.93 -7.20
C VAL A 49 -15.16 -5.73 -7.74
N LEU A 50 -15.38 -6.93 -7.24
CA LEU A 50 -16.50 -7.77 -7.69
C LEU A 50 -17.86 -7.16 -7.33
N LEU A 51 -18.02 -6.56 -6.14
CA LEU A 51 -19.25 -5.84 -5.79
C LEU A 51 -19.55 -4.71 -6.79
N ARG A 52 -18.55 -3.91 -7.15
CA ARG A 52 -18.72 -2.85 -8.15
C ARG A 52 -19.06 -3.39 -9.53
N PHE A 53 -18.41 -4.49 -9.90
CA PHE A 53 -18.66 -5.12 -11.19
C PHE A 53 -20.06 -5.74 -11.26
N THR A 54 -20.49 -6.47 -10.24
CA THR A 54 -21.81 -7.09 -10.21
C THR A 54 -22.96 -6.07 -10.09
N ASP A 55 -22.73 -4.96 -9.36
CA ASP A 55 -23.68 -3.82 -9.34
C ASP A 55 -23.82 -3.20 -10.74
N TYR A 56 -22.70 -3.07 -11.47
CA TYR A 56 -22.76 -2.62 -12.86
C TYR A 56 -23.54 -3.62 -13.74
N LEU A 57 -23.25 -4.92 -13.65
CA LEU A 57 -23.96 -5.95 -14.41
C LEU A 57 -25.46 -5.88 -14.17
N PHE A 58 -25.86 -5.79 -12.91
CA PHE A 58 -27.25 -5.67 -12.53
C PHE A 58 -27.92 -4.42 -13.13
N SER A 59 -27.21 -3.29 -13.16
CA SER A 59 -27.70 -2.03 -13.71
C SER A 59 -27.92 -2.06 -15.23
N VAL A 60 -27.22 -2.99 -15.96
CA VAL A 60 -27.39 -3.20 -17.40
C VAL A 60 -28.20 -4.43 -17.73
N GLY A 61 -28.94 -4.99 -16.74
CA GLY A 61 -29.87 -6.11 -16.93
C GLY A 61 -29.20 -7.49 -16.99
N VAL A 62 -27.93 -7.61 -16.61
CA VAL A 62 -27.24 -8.90 -16.56
C VAL A 62 -27.38 -9.49 -15.16
N THR A 63 -28.20 -10.52 -15.03
CA THR A 63 -28.51 -11.20 -13.77
C THR A 63 -27.91 -12.60 -13.65
N ASP A 64 -27.28 -13.10 -14.71
CA ASP A 64 -26.58 -14.40 -14.77
C ASP A 64 -25.28 -14.24 -15.56
N TYR A 65 -24.21 -14.90 -15.12
CA TYR A 65 -22.92 -14.88 -15.83
C TYR A 65 -22.97 -15.48 -17.22
N LYS A 66 -23.94 -16.34 -17.51
CA LYS A 66 -24.17 -16.89 -18.86
C LYS A 66 -24.49 -15.77 -19.87
N LEU A 67 -25.18 -14.72 -19.44
CA LEU A 67 -25.53 -13.55 -20.27
C LEU A 67 -24.39 -12.58 -20.48
N LEU A 68 -23.28 -12.75 -19.75
CA LEU A 68 -22.14 -11.85 -19.80
C LEU A 68 -21.43 -11.95 -21.15
N SER A 69 -21.21 -10.81 -21.82
CA SER A 69 -20.47 -10.71 -23.07
C SER A 69 -19.18 -9.89 -22.92
N ALA A 70 -18.23 -10.09 -23.83
CA ALA A 70 -16.99 -9.31 -23.86
C ALA A 70 -17.25 -7.80 -24.02
N ASP A 71 -18.29 -7.42 -24.76
CA ASP A 71 -18.67 -6.03 -24.95
C ASP A 71 -19.12 -5.36 -23.64
N ILE A 72 -19.92 -6.06 -22.83
CA ILE A 72 -20.34 -5.57 -21.50
C ILE A 72 -19.14 -5.38 -20.60
N VAL A 73 -18.17 -6.34 -20.59
CA VAL A 73 -16.94 -6.25 -19.81
C VAL A 73 -16.08 -5.05 -20.24
N ASN A 74 -15.89 -4.88 -21.54
CA ASN A 74 -15.08 -3.79 -22.09
C ASN A 74 -15.73 -2.43 -21.83
N ARG A 75 -17.06 -2.32 -21.87
CA ARG A 75 -17.80 -1.13 -21.45
C ARG A 75 -17.57 -0.81 -19.96
N TYR A 76 -17.61 -1.81 -19.08
CA TYR A 76 -17.27 -1.62 -17.66
C TYR A 76 -15.85 -1.11 -17.47
N VAL A 77 -14.86 -1.71 -18.14
CA VAL A 77 -13.45 -1.28 -18.07
C VAL A 77 -13.31 0.18 -18.52
N LYS A 78 -14.03 0.59 -19.57
CA LYS A 78 -14.08 1.99 -20.05
C LYS A 78 -14.68 2.92 -18.98
N VAL A 79 -15.78 2.53 -18.32
CA VAL A 79 -16.37 3.31 -17.22
C VAL A 79 -15.37 3.49 -16.08
N VAL A 80 -14.70 2.43 -15.67
CA VAL A 80 -13.68 2.50 -14.61
C VAL A 80 -12.50 3.39 -15.04
N SER A 81 -12.08 3.31 -16.32
CA SER A 81 -10.98 4.12 -16.84
C SER A 81 -11.28 5.62 -16.87
N CYS A 82 -12.53 6.00 -17.07
CA CYS A 82 -12.94 7.41 -17.06
C CYS A 82 -13.06 8.01 -15.65
N ASN A 83 -13.29 7.17 -14.64
CA ASN A 83 -13.65 7.65 -13.29
C ASN A 83 -12.57 7.42 -12.23
N TYR A 84 -11.57 6.59 -12.52
CA TYR A 84 -10.56 6.19 -11.53
C TYR A 84 -9.13 6.35 -12.05
N SER A 85 -8.18 6.39 -11.12
CA SER A 85 -6.76 6.43 -11.47
C SER A 85 -6.32 5.14 -12.17
N ASN A 86 -5.26 5.22 -12.99
CA ASN A 86 -4.69 4.07 -13.69
C ASN A 86 -4.34 2.87 -12.78
N SER A 87 -3.99 3.12 -11.52
CA SER A 87 -3.72 2.04 -10.55
C SER A 87 -4.98 1.28 -10.17
N VAL A 88 -6.10 1.98 -10.00
CA VAL A 88 -7.41 1.37 -9.71
C VAL A 88 -7.91 0.61 -10.94
N VAL A 89 -7.76 1.19 -12.14
CA VAL A 89 -8.12 0.50 -13.40
C VAL A 89 -7.36 -0.82 -13.54
N ARG A 90 -6.04 -0.80 -13.29
CA ARG A 90 -5.21 -2.01 -13.33
C ARG A 90 -5.63 -3.05 -12.28
N LEU A 91 -6.00 -2.61 -11.08
CA LEU A 91 -6.50 -3.49 -10.04
C LEU A 91 -7.80 -4.18 -10.49
N HIS A 92 -8.77 -3.41 -10.99
CA HIS A 92 -10.02 -3.95 -11.51
C HIS A 92 -9.74 -4.96 -12.63
N TYR A 93 -8.93 -4.58 -13.60
CA TYR A 93 -8.59 -5.43 -14.72
C TYR A 93 -7.95 -6.75 -14.29
N SER A 94 -6.95 -6.71 -13.42
CA SER A 94 -6.24 -7.91 -12.96
C SER A 94 -7.13 -8.86 -12.16
N ILE A 95 -8.08 -8.31 -11.39
CA ILE A 95 -9.03 -9.09 -10.62
C ILE A 95 -10.08 -9.72 -11.55
N LEU A 96 -10.62 -8.94 -12.47
CA LEU A 96 -11.61 -9.44 -13.43
C LEU A 96 -11.04 -10.52 -14.35
N LEU A 97 -9.79 -10.37 -14.80
CA LEU A 97 -9.08 -11.38 -15.58
C LEU A 97 -9.10 -12.75 -14.87
N ARG A 98 -8.69 -12.77 -13.59
CA ARG A 98 -8.69 -13.98 -12.76
C ARG A 98 -10.10 -14.51 -12.47
N PHE A 99 -11.04 -13.60 -12.30
CA PHE A 99 -12.44 -13.97 -12.05
C PHE A 99 -13.07 -14.63 -13.27
N PHE A 100 -12.83 -14.13 -14.49
CA PHE A 100 -13.35 -14.73 -15.71
C PHE A 100 -12.73 -16.10 -16.01
N GLN A 101 -11.43 -16.27 -15.78
CA GLN A 101 -10.78 -17.57 -15.81
C GLN A 101 -11.45 -18.55 -14.84
N TYR A 102 -11.76 -18.07 -13.63
CA TYR A 102 -12.48 -18.88 -12.65
C TYR A 102 -13.90 -19.25 -13.13
N LEU A 103 -14.68 -18.30 -13.64
CA LEU A 103 -16.05 -18.56 -14.13
C LEU A 103 -16.08 -19.60 -15.24
N ALA A 104 -15.12 -19.53 -16.17
CA ALA A 104 -14.99 -20.50 -17.23
C ALA A 104 -14.60 -21.90 -16.70
N HIS A 105 -13.64 -21.95 -15.79
CA HIS A 105 -13.15 -23.22 -15.22
C HIS A 105 -14.18 -23.91 -14.32
N SER A 106 -15.07 -23.13 -13.70
CA SER A 106 -16.09 -23.62 -12.76
C SER A 106 -17.46 -23.79 -13.38
N GLY A 107 -17.58 -23.67 -14.70
CA GLY A 107 -18.81 -23.92 -15.44
C GLY A 107 -19.89 -22.83 -15.37
N TYR A 108 -19.60 -21.68 -14.74
CA TYR A 108 -20.52 -20.53 -14.72
C TYR A 108 -20.62 -19.85 -16.08
N LYS A 109 -19.61 -20.01 -16.93
CA LYS A 109 -19.55 -19.46 -18.28
C LYS A 109 -18.80 -20.44 -19.19
N GLU A 110 -19.33 -20.73 -20.37
CA GLU A 110 -18.69 -21.63 -21.35
C GLU A 110 -17.39 -21.04 -21.93
N THR A 111 -17.35 -19.71 -22.12
CA THR A 111 -16.23 -19.02 -22.76
C THR A 111 -15.42 -18.27 -21.73
N ASP A 112 -14.09 -18.41 -21.76
CA ASP A 112 -13.18 -17.58 -20.98
C ASP A 112 -13.13 -16.15 -21.56
N LEU A 113 -13.81 -15.23 -20.88
CA LEU A 113 -13.85 -13.83 -21.28
C LEU A 113 -12.54 -13.10 -21.00
N SER A 114 -11.63 -13.67 -20.22
CA SER A 114 -10.31 -13.07 -19.96
C SER A 114 -9.50 -12.87 -21.25
N LEU A 115 -9.68 -13.78 -22.22
CA LEU A 115 -9.01 -13.73 -23.52
C LEU A 115 -9.58 -12.66 -24.46
N LYS A 116 -10.78 -12.16 -24.17
CA LYS A 116 -11.51 -11.17 -25.00
C LYS A 116 -11.51 -9.77 -24.38
N MET A 117 -10.84 -9.59 -23.22
CA MET A 117 -10.69 -8.28 -22.61
C MET A 117 -9.73 -7.42 -23.42
N MET A 118 -10.14 -6.20 -23.75
CA MET A 118 -9.25 -5.25 -24.39
C MET A 118 -8.04 -4.95 -23.49
N PRO A 119 -6.81 -5.00 -24.02
CA PRO A 119 -5.63 -4.71 -23.23
C PRO A 119 -5.67 -3.26 -22.74
N ILE A 120 -5.42 -3.06 -21.44
CA ILE A 120 -5.22 -1.71 -20.92
C ILE A 120 -3.87 -1.20 -21.41
N VAL A 121 -3.84 0.03 -21.92
CA VAL A 121 -2.59 0.70 -22.27
C VAL A 121 -1.70 0.70 -21.00
N LYS A 122 -0.59 0.00 -21.08
CA LYS A 122 0.43 0.01 -20.02
C LYS A 122 1.07 1.40 -20.01
N VAL A 123 0.54 2.32 -19.23
CA VAL A 123 1.34 3.50 -18.86
C VAL A 123 2.55 2.96 -18.12
N SER A 124 3.73 3.18 -18.71
CA SER A 124 5.00 2.69 -18.19
C SER A 124 5.12 2.97 -16.69
N ALA A 125 5.53 1.98 -15.91
CA ALA A 125 5.81 2.16 -14.49
C ALA A 125 6.95 3.16 -14.25
N SER A 126 7.83 3.34 -15.24
CA SER A 126 8.94 4.30 -15.23
C SER A 126 8.51 5.77 -15.28
N ALA A 127 7.26 6.07 -15.64
CA ALA A 127 6.75 7.45 -15.64
C ALA A 127 6.32 7.95 -14.24
N ARG A 128 6.45 7.14 -13.20
CA ARG A 128 6.11 7.53 -11.83
C ARG A 128 7.38 7.69 -11.01
N ILE A 129 7.97 8.87 -11.05
CA ILE A 129 8.97 9.29 -10.07
C ILE A 129 8.29 9.20 -8.69
N PRO A 130 8.79 8.37 -7.76
CA PRO A 130 8.28 8.38 -6.39
C PRO A 130 8.43 9.79 -5.85
N THR A 131 7.40 10.34 -5.26
CA THR A 131 7.51 11.61 -4.56
C THR A 131 8.25 11.35 -3.27
N THR A 132 9.46 11.88 -3.15
CA THR A 132 10.32 11.74 -1.97
C THR A 132 10.34 13.06 -1.22
N LEU A 133 10.49 12.95 0.09
CA LEU A 133 10.82 14.08 0.98
C LEU A 133 12.33 14.23 0.98
N ASP A 134 12.82 15.45 0.88
CA ASP A 134 14.23 15.75 1.08
C ASP A 134 14.60 15.73 2.58
N LEU A 135 15.91 15.78 2.88
CA LEU A 135 16.38 15.70 4.26
C LEU A 135 15.89 16.88 5.09
N SER A 136 15.85 18.09 4.54
CA SER A 136 15.40 19.29 5.26
C SER A 136 13.91 19.22 5.61
N GLN A 137 13.09 18.66 4.73
CA GLN A 137 11.68 18.41 4.97
C GLN A 137 11.49 17.35 6.07
N ILE A 138 12.28 16.28 6.04
CA ILE A 138 12.24 15.23 7.06
C ILE A 138 12.62 15.81 8.43
N GLU A 139 13.67 16.59 8.51
CA GLU A 139 14.11 17.28 9.74
C GLU A 139 13.02 18.23 10.26
N SER A 140 12.40 19.01 9.38
CA SER A 140 11.30 19.90 9.74
C SER A 140 10.08 19.14 10.26
N ILE A 141 9.76 17.98 9.67
CA ILE A 141 8.68 17.09 10.16
C ILE A 141 9.01 16.58 11.56
N LEU A 142 10.23 16.09 11.80
CA LEU A 142 10.64 15.58 13.11
C LEU A 142 10.66 16.68 14.17
N ALA A 143 11.12 17.87 13.82
CA ALA A 143 11.15 19.05 14.70
C ALA A 143 9.73 19.56 15.06
N SER A 144 8.74 19.33 14.18
CA SER A 144 7.35 19.76 14.41
C SER A 144 6.63 18.93 15.48
N VAL A 145 7.23 17.82 15.94
CA VAL A 145 6.60 16.90 16.90
C VAL A 145 6.75 17.45 18.32
N ASP A 146 5.63 17.66 18.99
CA ASP A 146 5.60 17.97 20.42
C ASP A 146 5.93 16.70 21.25
N ARG A 147 7.17 16.58 21.70
CA ARG A 147 7.69 15.43 22.44
C ARG A 147 7.32 15.43 23.92
N GLU A 148 6.71 16.47 24.43
CA GLU A 148 6.23 16.50 25.82
C GLU A 148 4.93 15.71 26.01
N SER A 149 4.09 15.66 24.97
CA SER A 149 2.84 14.92 25.03
C SER A 149 3.02 13.40 24.79
N PRO A 150 2.24 12.54 25.47
CA PRO A 150 2.26 11.09 25.24
C PRO A 150 2.03 10.69 23.77
N GLN A 151 1.12 11.40 23.11
CA GLN A 151 0.86 11.20 21.70
C GLN A 151 2.05 11.61 20.82
N GLY A 152 2.70 12.72 21.15
CA GLY A 152 3.87 13.19 20.41
C GLY A 152 5.06 12.26 20.57
N LYS A 153 5.31 11.70 21.77
CA LYS A 153 6.33 10.67 21.98
C LYS A 153 6.09 9.45 21.10
N ARG A 154 4.84 8.98 20.99
CA ARG A 154 4.44 7.91 20.07
C ARG A 154 4.71 8.28 18.61
N ASP A 155 4.21 9.44 18.20
CA ASP A 155 4.30 9.90 16.81
C ASP A 155 5.78 10.06 16.40
N TYR A 156 6.62 10.60 17.32
CA TYR A 156 8.07 10.75 17.10
C TYR A 156 8.77 9.39 16.94
N ALA A 157 8.50 8.43 17.82
CA ALA A 157 9.09 7.07 17.74
C ALA A 157 8.69 6.37 16.42
N VAL A 158 7.42 6.50 16.00
CA VAL A 158 6.94 5.96 14.71
C VAL A 158 7.66 6.59 13.53
N LEU A 159 7.79 7.92 13.52
CA LEU A 159 8.47 8.65 12.45
C LEU A 159 9.97 8.29 12.39
N MET A 160 10.64 8.19 13.54
CA MET A 160 12.05 7.78 13.62
C MET A 160 12.28 6.37 13.04
N ILE A 161 11.43 5.39 13.39
CA ILE A 161 11.48 4.05 12.80
C ILE A 161 11.27 4.11 11.28
N ALA A 162 10.30 4.87 10.80
CA ALA A 162 9.99 4.96 9.38
C ALA A 162 11.11 5.64 8.57
N VAL A 163 11.71 6.71 9.12
CA VAL A 163 12.80 7.49 8.49
C VAL A 163 14.11 6.72 8.47
N LYS A 164 14.51 6.17 9.61
CA LYS A 164 15.86 5.60 9.79
C LYS A 164 15.92 4.11 9.36
N LEU A 165 14.86 3.35 9.57
CA LEU A 165 14.84 1.93 9.30
C LEU A 165 14.00 1.56 8.06
N GLY A 166 13.19 2.46 7.56
CA GLY A 166 12.33 2.23 6.40
C GLY A 166 11.35 1.07 6.58
N ILE A 167 10.99 0.70 7.79
CA ILE A 167 10.08 -0.41 8.10
C ILE A 167 8.69 -0.10 7.51
N ARG A 168 8.03 -1.10 6.92
CA ARG A 168 6.69 -0.91 6.36
C ARG A 168 5.67 -0.63 7.46
N THR A 169 4.67 0.21 7.17
CA THR A 169 3.59 0.55 8.11
C THR A 169 2.92 -0.68 8.72
N SER A 170 2.72 -1.75 7.93
CA SER A 170 2.15 -3.01 8.43
C SER A 170 3.05 -3.69 9.46
N ASP A 171 4.35 -3.57 9.31
CA ASP A 171 5.33 -4.17 10.19
C ASP A 171 5.48 -3.33 11.46
N ILE A 172 5.55 -1.99 11.34
CA ILE A 172 5.54 -1.06 12.50
C ILE A 172 4.31 -1.31 13.39
N ARG A 173 3.14 -1.53 12.78
CA ARG A 173 1.90 -1.84 13.51
C ARG A 173 2.02 -3.04 14.42
N ASN A 174 2.73 -4.06 13.99
CA ASN A 174 2.84 -5.34 14.70
C ASN A 174 4.09 -5.45 15.56
N LEU A 175 4.91 -4.38 15.67
CA LEU A 175 6.07 -4.38 16.55
C LEU A 175 5.65 -4.56 18.01
N ARG A 176 6.36 -5.44 18.70
CA ARG A 176 6.21 -5.75 20.11
C ARG A 176 7.51 -5.46 20.85
N PRO A 177 7.51 -5.24 22.17
CA PRO A 177 8.74 -5.07 22.94
C PRO A 177 9.77 -6.17 22.72
N ALA A 178 9.32 -7.43 22.59
CA ALA A 178 10.16 -8.60 22.32
C ALA A 178 10.90 -8.56 20.97
N ASN A 179 10.52 -7.68 20.06
CA ASN A 179 11.23 -7.51 18.78
C ASN A 179 12.54 -6.72 18.94
N PHE A 180 12.75 -6.04 20.06
CA PHE A 180 13.90 -5.18 20.32
C PHE A 180 14.90 -5.88 21.23
N ASN A 181 16.09 -6.10 20.70
CA ASN A 181 17.25 -6.50 21.51
C ASN A 181 18.06 -5.24 21.84
N TRP A 182 17.85 -4.71 23.04
CA TRP A 182 18.45 -3.46 23.48
C TRP A 182 19.95 -3.56 23.71
N GLU A 183 20.43 -4.75 24.14
CA GLU A 183 21.86 -4.99 24.41
C GLU A 183 22.67 -5.06 23.12
N GLN A 184 22.12 -5.73 22.11
CA GLN A 184 22.78 -5.90 20.82
C GLN A 184 22.48 -4.77 19.83
N HIS A 185 21.63 -3.83 20.20
CA HIS A 185 21.16 -2.75 19.31
C HIS A 185 20.54 -3.31 18.01
N LEU A 186 19.64 -4.28 18.12
CA LEU A 186 18.95 -4.91 16.99
C LEU A 186 17.43 -4.83 17.14
N VAL A 187 16.74 -4.78 16.00
CA VAL A 187 15.31 -5.00 15.91
C VAL A 187 15.04 -6.14 14.92
N SER A 188 14.30 -7.18 15.38
CA SER A 188 14.02 -8.38 14.60
C SER A 188 12.52 -8.66 14.54
N PHE A 189 11.99 -8.89 13.36
CA PHE A 189 10.58 -9.20 13.17
C PHE A 189 10.34 -9.95 11.86
N THR A 190 9.19 -10.64 11.77
CA THR A 190 8.74 -11.26 10.52
C THR A 190 7.89 -10.26 9.73
N GLN A 191 8.26 -9.99 8.49
CA GLN A 191 7.54 -9.05 7.64
C GLN A 191 6.13 -9.55 7.30
N VAL A 192 5.11 -8.75 7.59
CA VAL A 192 3.69 -9.09 7.32
C VAL A 192 3.45 -9.39 5.84
N LYS A 193 4.07 -8.66 4.94
CA LYS A 193 3.81 -8.77 3.50
C LYS A 193 4.47 -9.99 2.84
N THR A 194 5.64 -10.38 3.29
CA THR A 194 6.46 -11.42 2.65
C THR A 194 6.49 -12.72 3.45
N GLY A 195 6.35 -12.64 4.77
CA GLY A 195 6.54 -13.76 5.68
C GLY A 195 8.01 -14.00 6.05
N GLU A 196 8.93 -13.19 5.53
CA GLU A 196 10.37 -13.35 5.76
C GLU A 196 10.81 -12.67 7.06
N PRO A 197 11.69 -13.31 7.84
CA PRO A 197 12.32 -12.68 8.98
C PRO A 197 13.31 -11.61 8.50
N ILE A 198 13.40 -10.53 9.24
CA ILE A 198 14.39 -9.46 9.03
C ILE A 198 14.96 -9.01 10.36
N THR A 199 16.26 -8.77 10.40
CA THR A 199 16.97 -8.17 11.52
C THR A 199 17.69 -6.93 11.01
N LEU A 200 17.46 -5.80 11.66
CA LEU A 200 18.05 -4.51 11.33
C LEU A 200 18.83 -3.96 12.52
N PRO A 201 19.94 -3.23 12.29
CA PRO A 201 20.57 -2.46 13.35
C PRO A 201 19.59 -1.42 13.87
N LEU A 202 19.56 -1.24 15.19
CA LEU A 202 18.73 -0.24 15.88
C LEU A 202 19.60 0.98 16.21
N PRO A 203 19.51 2.09 15.45
CA PRO A 203 20.23 3.31 15.79
C PRO A 203 19.85 3.80 17.18
N THR A 204 20.80 4.35 17.90
CA THR A 204 20.64 4.78 19.31
C THR A 204 19.51 5.80 19.46
N ASP A 205 19.39 6.74 18.55
CA ASP A 205 18.34 7.77 18.53
C ASP A 205 16.93 7.17 18.33
N VAL A 206 16.80 6.15 17.48
CA VAL A 206 15.56 5.40 17.31
C VAL A 206 15.22 4.61 18.57
N GLY A 207 16.22 3.93 19.15
CA GLY A 207 16.07 3.20 20.40
C GLY A 207 15.56 4.10 21.53
N TRP A 208 16.17 5.24 21.74
CA TRP A 208 15.74 6.19 22.76
C TRP A 208 14.35 6.76 22.52
N ALA A 209 13.98 7.03 21.27
CA ALA A 209 12.62 7.47 20.95
C ALA A 209 11.56 6.41 21.31
N VAL A 210 11.85 5.14 21.05
CA VAL A 210 10.95 4.02 21.42
C VAL A 210 10.89 3.86 22.95
N ILE A 211 12.02 3.91 23.64
CA ILE A 211 12.08 3.80 25.11
C ILE A 211 11.32 4.94 25.77
N ASP A 212 11.50 6.20 25.31
CA ASP A 212 10.78 7.35 25.85
C ASP A 212 9.26 7.19 25.69
N TYR A 213 8.80 6.72 24.53
CA TYR A 213 7.38 6.43 24.37
C TYR A 213 6.91 5.30 25.29
N LEU A 214 7.66 4.20 25.42
CA LEU A 214 7.29 3.06 26.26
C LEU A 214 7.18 3.44 27.72
N LYS A 215 8.11 4.27 28.23
CA LYS A 215 8.17 4.68 29.64
C LYS A 215 7.22 5.82 29.97
N ASN A 216 7.12 6.81 29.09
CA ASN A 216 6.53 8.11 29.39
C ASN A 216 5.32 8.47 28.53
N GLY A 217 4.92 7.63 27.56
CA GLY A 217 3.85 7.96 26.63
C GLY A 217 2.85 6.83 26.36
N ARG A 218 3.26 5.59 26.51
CA ARG A 218 2.40 4.45 26.22
C ARG A 218 1.36 4.26 27.33
N PRO A 219 0.04 4.24 26.99
CA PRO A 219 -0.98 3.96 28.00
C PRO A 219 -0.89 2.52 28.50
N VAL A 220 -1.35 2.28 29.73
CA VAL A 220 -1.48 0.94 30.29
C VAL A 220 -2.53 0.16 29.49
N SER A 221 -2.15 -1.00 28.98
CA SER A 221 -3.01 -1.83 28.12
C SER A 221 -2.43 -3.24 28.01
N ASP A 222 -3.31 -4.24 27.87
CA ASP A 222 -2.96 -5.65 27.61
C ASP A 222 -2.58 -5.89 26.12
N ALA A 223 -2.71 -4.90 25.27
CA ALA A 223 -2.33 -5.01 23.86
C ALA A 223 -0.82 -5.29 23.74
N PRO A 224 -0.43 -6.34 23.00
CA PRO A 224 0.98 -6.75 22.91
C PRO A 224 1.83 -5.81 22.03
N GLU A 225 1.19 -4.98 21.19
CA GLU A 225 1.90 -4.09 20.29
C GLU A 225 2.43 -2.87 21.05
N ILE A 226 3.54 -2.31 20.55
CA ILE A 226 4.14 -1.10 21.12
C ILE A 226 3.21 0.10 20.89
N PHE A 227 2.77 0.33 19.66
CA PHE A 227 2.09 1.57 19.28
C PHE A 227 0.57 1.45 19.41
N LEU A 228 0.04 2.16 20.39
CA LEU A 228 -1.38 2.14 20.72
C LEU A 228 -2.08 3.45 20.35
N ARG A 229 -3.41 3.40 20.34
CA ARG A 229 -4.24 4.60 20.28
C ARG A 229 -4.01 5.44 21.54
N ALA A 230 -3.99 6.76 21.37
CA ALA A 230 -3.84 7.69 22.50
C ALA A 230 -5.13 7.89 23.31
N VAL A 231 -6.26 7.36 22.81
CA VAL A 231 -7.57 7.42 23.44
C VAL A 231 -8.16 6.03 23.57
N ALA A 232 -8.95 5.83 24.62
CA ALA A 232 -9.63 4.56 24.87
C ALA A 232 -10.56 4.14 23.70
N PRO A 233 -10.72 2.84 23.46
CA PRO A 233 -9.95 1.75 24.06
C PRO A 233 -8.49 1.78 23.55
N TYR A 234 -7.54 1.58 24.45
CA TYR A 234 -6.09 1.62 24.17
C TYR A 234 -5.62 0.36 23.43
N VAL A 235 -6.15 0.18 22.23
CA VAL A 235 -5.79 -0.94 21.33
C VAL A 235 -4.72 -0.53 20.34
N SER A 236 -4.18 -1.50 19.61
CA SER A 236 -3.17 -1.28 18.56
C SER A 236 -3.59 -0.16 17.59
N LEU A 237 -2.66 0.74 17.28
CA LEU A 237 -2.88 1.82 16.33
C LEU A 237 -3.03 1.25 14.91
N GLN A 238 -4.13 1.53 14.24
CA GLN A 238 -4.43 0.99 12.92
C GLN A 238 -4.01 1.91 11.76
N ASN A 239 -4.17 3.23 11.95
CA ASN A 239 -3.88 4.21 10.90
C ASN A 239 -2.68 5.08 11.30
N PHE A 240 -1.55 4.84 10.63
CA PHE A 240 -0.30 5.56 10.81
C PHE A 240 -0.12 6.72 9.82
N ASP A 241 -0.87 6.73 8.71
CA ASP A 241 -0.71 7.74 7.67
C ASP A 241 -1.06 9.14 8.18
N ASN A 242 -2.05 9.23 9.08
CA ASN A 242 -2.43 10.48 9.72
C ASN A 242 -1.30 11.11 10.56
N ILE A 243 -0.35 10.31 11.06
CA ILE A 243 0.80 10.83 11.80
C ILE A 243 1.65 11.72 10.89
N LEU A 244 2.06 11.19 9.74
CA LEU A 244 2.86 11.93 8.79
C LEU A 244 2.14 13.19 8.29
N ILE A 245 0.88 13.06 7.88
CA ILE A 245 0.06 14.18 7.39
C ILE A 245 -0.04 15.30 8.43
N LYS A 246 -0.29 14.94 9.70
CA LYS A 246 -0.37 15.88 10.83
C LYS A 246 0.91 16.69 10.96
N HIS A 247 2.06 16.01 10.95
CA HIS A 247 3.35 16.66 11.18
C HIS A 247 3.90 17.38 9.94
N MET A 248 3.56 16.94 8.72
CA MET A 248 3.79 17.72 7.50
C MET A 248 3.07 19.07 7.53
N ARG A 249 1.77 19.06 7.92
CA ARG A 249 1.01 20.32 8.07
C ARG A 249 1.62 21.26 9.11
N LYS A 250 2.06 20.71 10.25
CA LYS A 250 2.73 21.49 11.30
C LYS A 250 4.07 22.06 10.84
N ALA A 251 4.80 21.33 10.01
CA ALA A 251 6.05 21.77 9.42
C ALA A 251 5.88 22.71 8.22
N GLY A 252 4.64 23.06 7.84
CA GLY A 252 4.37 23.94 6.70
C GLY A 252 4.64 23.30 5.33
N ILE A 253 4.73 21.96 5.26
CA ILE A 253 4.99 21.25 4.01
C ILE A 253 3.66 21.04 3.27
N PRO A 254 3.52 21.56 2.02
CA PRO A 254 2.30 21.43 1.25
C PRO A 254 2.00 19.98 0.93
N LEU A 255 0.77 19.54 1.22
CA LEU A 255 0.39 18.15 0.93
C LEU A 255 0.31 17.87 -0.58
N ASP A 256 0.02 18.87 -1.39
CA ASP A 256 -0.09 18.73 -2.85
C ASP A 256 1.26 18.45 -3.53
N SER A 257 2.38 18.75 -2.84
CA SER A 257 3.73 18.42 -3.33
C SER A 257 4.02 16.92 -3.33
N ILE A 258 3.26 16.13 -2.59
CA ILE A 258 3.48 14.69 -2.41
C ILE A 258 2.21 13.90 -2.76
N LYS A 259 2.29 13.05 -3.77
CA LYS A 259 1.14 12.23 -4.23
C LYS A 259 0.69 11.16 -3.22
N HIS A 260 1.58 10.73 -2.32
CA HIS A 260 1.31 9.70 -1.32
C HIS A 260 1.74 10.18 0.05
N HIS A 261 0.79 10.45 0.94
CA HIS A 261 1.00 11.05 2.25
C HIS A 261 1.17 10.03 3.39
N GLY A 262 1.38 8.76 3.07
CA GLY A 262 1.57 7.71 4.08
C GLY A 262 3.04 7.55 4.49
N LEU A 263 3.29 6.85 5.61
CA LEU A 263 4.65 6.51 6.06
C LEU A 263 5.48 5.80 4.99
N HIS A 264 4.83 5.23 3.98
CA HIS A 264 5.52 4.60 2.86
C HIS A 264 6.36 5.57 2.02
N SER A 265 6.01 6.87 2.01
CA SER A 265 6.82 7.92 1.37
C SER A 265 8.17 8.11 2.07
N LEU A 266 8.23 8.02 3.40
CA LEU A 266 9.49 8.08 4.16
C LEU A 266 10.43 6.91 3.81
N ARG A 267 9.87 5.73 3.64
CA ARG A 267 10.63 4.58 3.15
C ARG A 267 11.15 4.79 1.72
N HIS A 268 10.36 5.43 0.85
CA HIS A 268 10.81 5.81 -0.49
C HIS A 268 11.93 6.85 -0.43
N SER A 269 11.80 7.84 0.45
CA SER A 269 12.86 8.85 0.67
C SER A 269 14.15 8.20 1.16
N LEU A 270 14.08 7.30 2.15
CA LEU A 270 15.25 6.55 2.62
C LEU A 270 15.93 5.79 1.47
N ALA A 271 15.16 5.06 0.67
CA ALA A 271 15.71 4.31 -0.47
C ALA A 271 16.38 5.22 -1.50
N THR A 272 15.80 6.38 -1.78
CA THR A 272 16.37 7.36 -2.72
C THR A 272 17.63 7.98 -2.16
N HIS A 273 17.64 8.40 -0.89
CA HIS A 273 18.84 8.94 -0.24
C HIS A 273 19.99 7.92 -0.20
N MET A 274 19.70 6.64 0.10
CA MET A 274 20.71 5.58 0.05
C MET A 274 21.30 5.41 -1.35
N LEU A 275 20.50 5.55 -2.41
CA LEU A 275 20.98 5.51 -3.79
C LEU A 275 21.82 6.73 -4.14
N ASP A 276 21.40 7.93 -3.69
CA ASP A 276 22.12 9.18 -3.92
C ASP A 276 23.51 9.16 -3.25
N GLU A 277 23.63 8.49 -2.10
CA GLU A 277 24.89 8.22 -1.40
C GLU A 277 25.71 7.08 -2.03
N GLY A 278 25.27 6.51 -3.14
CA GLY A 278 25.98 5.47 -3.86
C GLY A 278 25.90 4.06 -3.24
N ILE A 279 25.00 3.84 -2.28
CA ILE A 279 24.84 2.52 -1.65
C ILE A 279 24.34 1.51 -2.68
N PRO A 280 24.97 0.32 -2.80
CA PRO A 280 24.56 -0.70 -3.74
C PRO A 280 23.10 -1.12 -3.58
N ILE A 281 22.40 -1.31 -4.69
CA ILE A 281 20.98 -1.70 -4.72
C ILE A 281 20.71 -2.97 -3.92
N THR A 282 21.63 -3.93 -3.95
CA THR A 282 21.56 -5.17 -3.17
C THR A 282 21.51 -4.90 -1.66
N SER A 283 22.31 -3.96 -1.17
CA SER A 283 22.31 -3.54 0.23
C SER A 283 21.00 -2.84 0.60
N ILE A 284 20.49 -1.96 -0.28
CA ILE A 284 19.18 -1.30 -0.10
C ILE A 284 18.06 -2.35 -0.07
N GLN A 285 18.11 -3.38 -0.92
CA GLN A 285 17.17 -4.49 -0.91
C GLN A 285 17.17 -5.23 0.42
N GLY A 286 18.37 -5.52 0.96
CA GLY A 286 18.54 -6.17 2.26
C GLY A 286 17.91 -5.35 3.38
N VAL A 287 18.25 -4.05 3.50
CA VAL A 287 17.72 -3.15 4.52
C VAL A 287 16.20 -3.02 4.42
N LEU A 288 15.68 -2.89 3.20
CA LEU A 288 14.24 -2.73 2.99
C LEU A 288 13.48 -4.07 2.96
N GLY A 289 14.15 -5.22 2.94
CA GLY A 289 13.52 -6.54 2.82
C GLY A 289 12.69 -6.66 1.53
N HIS A 290 13.29 -6.34 0.39
CA HIS A 290 12.69 -6.53 -0.92
C HIS A 290 13.11 -7.90 -1.48
N ILE A 291 12.15 -8.80 -1.68
CA ILE A 291 12.41 -10.11 -2.30
C ILE A 291 12.62 -9.98 -3.80
N ASN A 292 11.94 -9.03 -4.47
CA ASN A 292 12.02 -8.83 -5.91
C ASN A 292 12.81 -7.57 -6.25
N ALA A 293 13.76 -7.70 -7.17
CA ALA A 293 14.52 -6.59 -7.74
C ALA A 293 13.62 -5.48 -8.32
N ASP A 294 12.49 -5.83 -8.93
CA ASP A 294 11.50 -4.88 -9.48
C ASP A 294 11.00 -3.85 -8.46
N SER A 295 10.98 -4.20 -7.17
CA SER A 295 10.57 -3.29 -6.11
C SER A 295 11.58 -2.16 -5.89
N THR A 296 12.86 -2.42 -6.18
CA THR A 296 13.96 -1.45 -6.02
C THR A 296 14.29 -0.76 -7.35
N GLN A 297 14.02 -1.38 -8.49
CA GLN A 297 14.22 -0.77 -9.82
C GLN A 297 13.44 0.55 -10.00
N LYS A 298 12.37 0.74 -9.27
CA LYS A 298 11.61 2.02 -9.26
C LYS A 298 12.44 3.22 -8.81
N TYR A 299 13.48 2.99 -8.03
CA TYR A 299 14.37 4.04 -7.54
C TYR A 299 15.52 4.34 -8.49
N ILE A 300 15.91 3.39 -9.35
CA ILE A 300 16.99 3.59 -10.34
C ILE A 300 16.61 4.69 -11.33
N GLY A 301 15.33 4.75 -11.73
CA GLY A 301 14.83 5.79 -12.64
C GLY A 301 14.81 7.21 -12.05
N VAL A 302 15.07 7.35 -10.74
CA VAL A 302 15.07 8.65 -10.03
C VAL A 302 16.48 9.22 -9.91
N ASN A 303 17.51 8.38 -9.92
CA ASN A 303 18.89 8.83 -9.77
C ASN A 303 19.52 9.27 -11.10
N VAL A 304 19.16 10.49 -11.53
CA VAL A 304 19.71 11.14 -12.74
C VAL A 304 21.22 11.35 -12.63
N ARG A 305 21.78 11.48 -11.43
CA ARG A 305 23.23 11.65 -11.22
C ARG A 305 23.98 10.38 -11.56
N GLN A 306 23.52 9.22 -11.09
CA GLN A 306 24.14 7.92 -11.44
C GLN A 306 23.95 7.59 -12.93
N LEU A 307 22.81 7.94 -13.53
CA LEU A 307 22.63 7.79 -14.98
C LEU A 307 23.60 8.68 -15.78
N ARG A 308 23.89 9.89 -15.32
CA ARG A 308 24.89 10.77 -15.95
C ARG A 308 26.32 10.26 -15.79
N SER A 309 26.67 9.67 -14.66
CA SER A 309 28.01 9.09 -14.47
C SER A 309 28.22 7.77 -15.25
N CYS A 310 27.12 7.12 -15.66
CA CYS A 310 27.19 5.93 -16.55
C CYS A 310 27.08 6.30 -18.05
N ALA A 311 26.76 7.54 -18.38
CA ALA A 311 26.80 8.00 -19.75
C ALA A 311 28.27 8.10 -20.18
N LEU A 312 28.67 7.28 -21.14
CA LEU A 312 29.96 7.41 -21.81
C LEU A 312 30.04 8.84 -22.37
N GLU A 313 31.09 9.58 -22.01
CA GLU A 313 31.45 10.80 -22.71
C GLU A 313 31.70 10.39 -24.16
N VAL A 314 30.82 10.84 -25.04
CA VAL A 314 31.08 10.77 -26.48
C VAL A 314 32.15 11.85 -26.72
N THR A 315 33.38 11.41 -26.79
CA THR A 315 34.47 12.26 -27.28
C THR A 315 34.22 12.50 -28.76
N ASP A 316 34.03 13.77 -29.13
CA ASP A 316 34.02 14.26 -30.52
C ASP A 316 35.32 13.92 -31.25
#